data_3d017d1f409b3113de7a30713c1bf966
#
_entry.id   3d017d1f409b3113de7a30713c1bf966
#
_cell.length_a   1.000
_cell.length_b   1.000
_cell.length_c   1.000
_cell.angle_alpha   90.00
_cell.angle_beta   90.00
_cell.angle_gamma   90.00
#
_symmetry.space_group_name_H-M   'P 1'
#
loop_
_entity.id
_entity.type
_entity.pdbx_description
1 polymer ?
#
loop_
_entity_poly.entity_id
_entity_poly.type
_entity_poly.pdbx_seq_one_letter_code
_entity_poly.pdbx_strand_id
1 'polypeptide(L)'
;MLKKVLVIQNSKNTLNQIDSILPKEEFEIFYSHNRQDGLEISFHYLPDVILFFLDDNDNSMDVLSKITAGEKTSSIPLIVISENNSFEQLRKVMNLGADDFLTADSLGKSLLICINRRLDKLNKLRESITNEINSFEEDSSGKAKRDDHILVKIGNKLKLVKFDEIVCITALKEYSKLMTKDNLKIVVRKSLKNWVAVLPARSFLQIHRATIININYIDKIVKTNERTYTVYLKTISETFNFSQRYANIMRKTFPS
;
A
#
# COMPACT_ATOMS: atom_id res chain seq x y z
N MET A 1 -3.62 14.59 -2.00
CA MET A 1 -2.40 13.74 -2.04
C MET A 1 -2.19 13.37 -3.50
N LEU A 2 -0.97 13.56 -4.04
CA LEU A 2 -0.70 13.26 -5.45
C LEU A 2 -0.82 11.75 -5.70
N LYS A 3 -1.42 11.37 -6.84
CA LYS A 3 -1.49 9.99 -7.31
C LYS A 3 -0.13 9.61 -7.90
N LYS A 4 0.43 8.48 -7.49
CA LYS A 4 1.76 8.03 -7.94
C LYS A 4 1.65 7.19 -9.19
N VAL A 5 2.32 7.63 -10.25
CA VAL A 5 2.39 6.95 -11.54
C VAL A 5 3.80 6.44 -11.76
N LEU A 6 3.96 5.14 -11.95
CA LEU A 6 5.24 4.56 -12.39
C LEU A 6 5.20 4.33 -13.88
N VAL A 7 6.15 4.92 -14.59
CA VAL A 7 6.35 4.72 -16.04
C VAL A 7 7.53 3.79 -16.27
N ILE A 8 7.27 2.62 -16.84
CA ILE A 8 8.28 1.61 -17.18
C ILE A 8 8.52 1.62 -18.68
N GLN A 9 9.70 2.03 -19.11
CA GLN A 9 10.07 2.13 -20.53
C GLN A 9 11.57 1.96 -20.73
N ASN A 10 11.97 1.60 -21.95
CA ASN A 10 13.39 1.51 -22.36
C ASN A 10 13.87 2.70 -23.19
N SER A 11 12.95 3.54 -23.72
CA SER A 11 13.27 4.64 -24.64
C SER A 11 12.96 5.99 -24.02
N LYS A 12 13.86 6.97 -24.23
CA LYS A 12 13.67 8.33 -23.71
C LYS A 12 12.69 9.20 -24.50
N ASN A 13 12.25 8.79 -25.67
CA ASN A 13 11.49 9.64 -26.58
C ASN A 13 10.03 9.91 -26.13
N THR A 14 9.46 9.09 -25.27
CA THR A 14 8.06 9.19 -24.83
C THR A 14 7.87 9.94 -23.49
N LEU A 15 8.97 10.29 -22.81
CA LEU A 15 8.93 10.97 -21.50
C LEU A 15 8.17 12.30 -21.55
N ASN A 16 8.48 13.14 -22.54
CA ASN A 16 7.90 14.47 -22.68
C ASN A 16 6.38 14.43 -22.94
N GLN A 17 5.86 13.36 -23.51
CA GLN A 17 4.42 13.22 -23.79
C GLN A 17 3.64 12.96 -22.49
N ILE A 18 4.11 12.06 -21.64
CA ILE A 18 3.43 11.72 -20.37
C ILE A 18 3.37 12.93 -19.44
N ASP A 19 4.48 13.67 -19.31
CA ASP A 19 4.54 14.90 -18.51
C ASP A 19 3.60 16.01 -19.00
N SER A 20 3.31 16.04 -20.30
CA SER A 20 2.36 17.02 -20.88
C SER A 20 0.89 16.62 -20.72
N ILE A 21 0.61 15.31 -20.55
CA ILE A 21 -0.75 14.77 -20.45
C ILE A 21 -1.23 14.73 -18.99
N LEU A 22 -0.33 14.41 -18.05
CA LEU A 22 -0.68 14.25 -16.65
C LEU A 22 -0.42 15.53 -15.85
N PRO A 23 -1.46 16.16 -15.26
CA PRO A 23 -1.31 17.37 -14.45
C PRO A 23 -0.40 17.13 -13.23
N LYS A 24 0.63 17.93 -13.05
CA LYS A 24 1.58 17.86 -11.92
C LYS A 24 0.94 18.12 -10.55
N GLU A 25 -0.19 18.81 -10.55
CA GLU A 25 -0.99 19.09 -9.36
C GLU A 25 -1.72 17.84 -8.83
N GLU A 26 -1.97 16.84 -9.72
CA GLU A 26 -2.68 15.62 -9.39
C GLU A 26 -1.79 14.39 -9.34
N PHE A 27 -0.69 14.39 -10.10
CA PHE A 27 0.16 13.22 -10.31
C PHE A 27 1.62 13.46 -9.95
N GLU A 28 2.22 12.49 -9.26
CA GLU A 28 3.66 12.37 -9.04
C GLU A 28 4.18 11.22 -9.92
N ILE A 29 5.02 11.54 -10.91
CA ILE A 29 5.45 10.59 -11.93
C ILE A 29 6.86 10.10 -11.61
N PHE A 30 7.04 8.78 -11.58
CA PHE A 30 8.32 8.10 -11.43
C PHE A 30 8.66 7.39 -12.72
N TYR A 31 9.88 7.59 -13.21
CA TYR A 31 10.37 6.93 -14.41
C TYR A 31 11.39 5.86 -14.05
N SER A 32 11.26 4.67 -14.62
CA SER A 32 12.34 3.69 -14.64
C SER A 32 13.10 3.77 -15.96
N HIS A 33 14.40 3.60 -15.88
CA HIS A 33 15.28 3.65 -17.05
C HIS A 33 15.43 2.32 -17.77
N ASN A 34 15.02 1.26 -17.12
CA ASN A 34 14.96 -0.09 -17.67
C ASN A 34 13.87 -0.90 -16.98
N ARG A 35 13.55 -2.06 -17.52
CA ARG A 35 12.45 -2.92 -17.04
C ARG A 35 12.70 -3.53 -15.68
N GLN A 36 13.96 -3.90 -15.39
CA GLN A 36 14.31 -4.49 -14.11
C GLN A 36 14.16 -3.48 -12.96
N ASP A 37 14.65 -2.25 -13.15
CA ASP A 37 14.44 -1.16 -12.20
C ASP A 37 12.95 -0.87 -12.02
N GLY A 38 12.17 -0.88 -13.13
CA GLY A 38 10.71 -0.70 -13.07
C GLY A 38 10.02 -1.77 -12.24
N LEU A 39 10.43 -3.02 -12.39
CA LEU A 39 9.94 -4.12 -11.57
C LEU A 39 10.27 -3.90 -10.08
N GLU A 40 11.51 -3.57 -9.74
CA GLU A 40 11.94 -3.30 -8.38
C GLU A 40 11.22 -2.10 -7.77
N ILE A 41 11.08 -1.01 -8.52
CA ILE A 41 10.34 0.18 -8.09
C ILE A 41 8.87 -0.20 -7.82
N SER A 42 8.24 -1.00 -8.68
CA SER A 42 6.85 -1.43 -8.51
C SER A 42 6.63 -2.18 -7.19
N PHE A 43 7.57 -3.04 -6.81
CA PHE A 43 7.52 -3.81 -5.56
C PHE A 43 7.81 -2.99 -4.31
N HIS A 44 8.68 -1.99 -4.40
CA HIS A 44 9.11 -1.20 -3.25
C HIS A 44 8.24 0.04 -3.01
N TYR A 45 7.83 0.73 -4.06
CA TYR A 45 7.09 2.00 -3.96
C TYR A 45 5.58 1.84 -4.07
N LEU A 46 5.08 0.72 -4.62
CA LEU A 46 3.67 0.40 -4.78
C LEU A 46 2.90 1.62 -5.34
N PRO A 47 3.14 2.02 -6.60
CA PRO A 47 2.48 3.17 -7.21
C PRO A 47 0.96 2.98 -7.28
N ASP A 48 0.20 4.05 -7.50
CA ASP A 48 -1.24 3.98 -7.66
C ASP A 48 -1.64 3.43 -9.05
N VAL A 49 -0.76 3.60 -10.05
CA VAL A 49 -0.91 3.04 -11.40
C VAL A 49 0.47 2.81 -12.05
N ILE A 50 0.57 1.78 -12.86
CA ILE A 50 1.76 1.47 -13.68
C ILE A 50 1.41 1.69 -15.14
N LEU A 51 2.23 2.49 -15.85
CA LEU A 51 2.25 2.63 -17.29
C LEU A 51 3.43 1.83 -17.83
N PHE A 52 3.14 0.82 -18.63
CA PHE A 52 4.15 -0.09 -19.16
C PHE A 52 4.25 0.05 -20.66
N PHE A 53 5.37 0.59 -21.16
CA PHE A 53 5.64 0.69 -22.59
C PHE A 53 6.16 -0.63 -23.12
N LEU A 54 5.45 -1.17 -24.09
CA LEU A 54 5.75 -2.46 -24.71
C LEU A 54 6.63 -2.25 -25.95
N ASP A 55 7.79 -2.90 -25.96
CA ASP A 55 8.68 -2.94 -27.13
C ASP A 55 8.60 -4.32 -27.79
N ASP A 56 8.68 -4.36 -29.13
CA ASP A 56 8.49 -5.60 -29.89
C ASP A 56 9.66 -6.60 -29.74
N ASN A 57 10.83 -6.15 -29.26
CA ASN A 57 12.09 -6.89 -29.33
C ASN A 57 12.72 -7.31 -28.00
N ASP A 58 11.98 -7.30 -26.89
CA ASP A 58 12.57 -7.59 -25.58
C ASP A 58 11.73 -8.52 -24.68
N ASN A 59 12.25 -8.82 -23.49
CA ASN A 59 11.59 -9.62 -22.45
C ASN A 59 10.42 -8.89 -21.75
N SER A 60 9.73 -8.01 -22.47
CA SER A 60 8.59 -7.20 -21.94
C SER A 60 7.53 -8.06 -21.30
N MET A 61 7.20 -9.18 -21.94
CA MET A 61 6.15 -10.09 -21.47
C MET A 61 6.51 -10.79 -20.16
N ASP A 62 7.80 -11.11 -19.94
CA ASP A 62 8.26 -11.71 -18.67
C ASP A 62 8.12 -10.73 -17.50
N VAL A 63 8.56 -9.48 -17.69
CA VAL A 63 8.42 -8.44 -16.66
C VAL A 63 6.96 -8.11 -16.36
N LEU A 64 6.13 -8.02 -17.40
CA LEU A 64 4.69 -7.80 -17.27
C LEU A 64 4.04 -8.93 -16.48
N SER A 65 4.37 -10.19 -16.79
CA SER A 65 3.91 -11.36 -16.05
C SER A 65 4.33 -11.31 -14.57
N LYS A 66 5.56 -10.90 -14.26
CA LYS A 66 6.03 -10.75 -12.87
C LYS A 66 5.29 -9.66 -12.11
N ILE A 67 4.97 -8.53 -12.75
CA ILE A 67 4.18 -7.46 -12.13
C ILE A 67 2.75 -7.95 -11.84
N THR A 68 2.09 -8.59 -12.79
CA THR A 68 0.71 -9.07 -12.65
C THR A 68 0.57 -10.25 -11.71
N ALA A 69 1.56 -11.14 -11.63
CA ALA A 69 1.57 -12.26 -10.71
C ALA A 69 2.07 -11.92 -9.31
N GLY A 70 2.69 -10.75 -9.14
CA GLY A 70 3.28 -10.34 -7.86
C GLY A 70 2.21 -10.08 -6.79
N GLU A 71 2.35 -10.68 -5.62
CA GLU A 71 1.37 -10.58 -4.52
C GLU A 71 1.01 -9.12 -4.16
N LYS A 72 1.99 -8.21 -4.23
CA LYS A 72 1.81 -6.79 -3.91
C LYS A 72 1.43 -5.93 -5.11
N THR A 73 1.87 -6.31 -6.31
CA THR A 73 1.75 -5.51 -7.52
C THR A 73 0.53 -5.88 -8.36
N SER A 74 0.03 -7.12 -8.27
CA SER A 74 -1.14 -7.60 -9.02
C SER A 74 -2.43 -6.79 -8.83
N SER A 75 -2.49 -5.96 -7.81
CA SER A 75 -3.62 -5.09 -7.52
C SER A 75 -3.42 -3.64 -7.96
N ILE A 76 -2.25 -3.31 -8.50
CA ILE A 76 -1.97 -1.98 -9.03
C ILE A 76 -2.46 -1.97 -10.47
N PRO A 77 -3.31 -1.01 -10.88
CA PRO A 77 -3.73 -0.90 -12.25
C PRO A 77 -2.53 -0.82 -13.21
N LEU A 78 -2.52 -1.71 -14.18
CA LEU A 78 -1.47 -1.82 -15.18
C LEU A 78 -2.03 -1.46 -16.55
N ILE A 79 -1.59 -0.33 -17.09
CA ILE A 79 -1.96 0.14 -18.43
C ILE A 79 -0.76 -0.09 -19.34
N VAL A 80 -0.94 -0.88 -20.36
CA VAL A 80 0.10 -1.16 -21.36
C VAL A 80 -0.03 -0.21 -22.52
N ILE A 81 1.09 0.33 -22.97
CA ILE A 81 1.19 1.27 -24.08
C ILE A 81 2.10 0.65 -25.15
N SER A 82 1.64 0.61 -26.39
CA SER A 82 2.39 0.05 -27.51
C SER A 82 2.32 0.92 -28.75
N GLU A 83 3.37 0.94 -29.55
CA GLU A 83 3.35 1.52 -30.89
C GLU A 83 2.62 0.59 -31.88
N ASN A 84 2.66 -0.71 -31.61
CA ASN A 84 2.01 -1.72 -32.43
C ASN A 84 0.57 -1.96 -31.93
N ASN A 85 -0.40 -1.84 -32.81
CA ASN A 85 -1.82 -2.03 -32.51
C ASN A 85 -2.38 -3.39 -32.95
N SER A 86 -1.52 -4.43 -33.07
CA SER A 86 -1.99 -5.75 -33.49
C SER A 86 -2.94 -6.36 -32.45
N PHE A 87 -4.01 -6.95 -32.92
CA PHE A 87 -4.99 -7.65 -32.08
C PHE A 87 -4.36 -8.81 -31.30
N GLU A 88 -3.37 -9.47 -31.87
CA GLU A 88 -2.65 -10.57 -31.22
C GLU A 88 -1.86 -10.07 -30.01
N GLN A 89 -1.17 -8.94 -30.14
CA GLN A 89 -0.40 -8.33 -29.05
C GLN A 89 -1.33 -7.88 -27.93
N LEU A 90 -2.45 -7.20 -28.27
CA LEU A 90 -3.49 -6.83 -27.32
C LEU A 90 -3.97 -8.06 -26.52
N ARG A 91 -4.30 -9.16 -27.21
CA ARG A 91 -4.78 -10.40 -26.58
C ARG A 91 -3.74 -11.00 -25.63
N LYS A 92 -2.47 -11.04 -26.04
CA LYS A 92 -1.37 -11.54 -25.17
C LYS A 92 -1.25 -10.72 -23.87
N VAL A 93 -1.25 -9.41 -24.00
CA VAL A 93 -1.11 -8.48 -22.87
C VAL A 93 -2.29 -8.59 -21.92
N MET A 94 -3.53 -8.62 -22.43
CA MET A 94 -4.73 -8.76 -21.61
C MET A 94 -4.79 -10.13 -20.90
N ASN A 95 -4.35 -11.21 -21.55
CA ASN A 95 -4.26 -12.54 -20.95
C ASN A 95 -3.22 -12.60 -19.81
N LEU A 96 -2.19 -11.76 -19.84
CA LEU A 96 -1.22 -11.62 -18.78
C LEU A 96 -1.72 -10.77 -17.60
N GLY A 97 -2.93 -10.21 -17.69
CA GLY A 97 -3.56 -9.49 -16.60
C GLY A 97 -3.39 -7.97 -16.62
N ALA A 98 -3.05 -7.38 -17.77
CA ALA A 98 -3.14 -5.94 -17.93
C ALA A 98 -4.58 -5.45 -17.78
N ASP A 99 -4.77 -4.29 -17.16
CA ASP A 99 -6.09 -3.69 -16.96
C ASP A 99 -6.57 -2.92 -18.19
N ASP A 100 -5.63 -2.35 -18.96
CA ASP A 100 -5.92 -1.61 -20.17
C ASP A 100 -4.77 -1.64 -21.16
N PHE A 101 -5.08 -1.35 -22.44
CA PHE A 101 -4.12 -1.26 -23.52
C PHE A 101 -4.38 0.00 -24.35
N LEU A 102 -3.34 0.81 -24.54
CA LEU A 102 -3.39 2.03 -25.33
C LEU A 102 -2.35 1.97 -26.44
N THR A 103 -2.69 2.53 -27.60
CA THR A 103 -1.71 2.81 -28.66
C THR A 103 -1.04 4.16 -28.41
N ALA A 104 0.22 4.31 -28.81
CA ALA A 104 0.97 5.56 -28.68
C ALA A 104 0.22 6.77 -29.25
N ASP A 105 -0.46 6.60 -30.38
CA ASP A 105 -1.25 7.63 -31.03
C ASP A 105 -2.48 8.08 -30.22
N SER A 106 -3.00 7.22 -29.35
CA SER A 106 -4.19 7.48 -28.54
C SER A 106 -3.87 8.11 -27.18
N LEU A 107 -2.60 8.21 -26.77
CA LEU A 107 -2.18 8.65 -25.44
C LEU A 107 -2.80 9.98 -25.04
N GLY A 108 -2.65 11.02 -25.87
CA GLY A 108 -3.10 12.38 -25.54
C GLY A 108 -4.60 12.49 -25.22
N LYS A 109 -5.42 11.60 -25.81
CA LYS A 109 -6.89 11.62 -25.66
C LYS A 109 -7.39 10.65 -24.60
N SER A 110 -6.67 9.55 -24.39
CA SER A 110 -7.20 8.41 -23.65
C SER A 110 -6.51 8.14 -22.32
N LEU A 111 -5.24 8.51 -22.16
CA LEU A 111 -4.45 8.12 -20.99
C LEU A 111 -5.04 8.60 -19.65
N LEU A 112 -5.33 9.91 -19.54
CA LEU A 112 -5.89 10.48 -18.32
C LEU A 112 -7.26 9.86 -17.98
N ILE A 113 -8.09 9.61 -19.01
CA ILE A 113 -9.39 8.98 -18.85
C ILE A 113 -9.24 7.54 -18.34
N CYS A 114 -8.31 6.76 -18.93
CA CYS A 114 -8.04 5.39 -18.51
C CYS A 114 -7.53 5.32 -17.06
N ILE A 115 -6.56 6.15 -16.71
CA ILE A 115 -6.04 6.22 -15.34
C ILE A 115 -7.17 6.52 -14.35
N ASN A 116 -7.93 7.59 -14.57
CA ASN A 116 -8.99 7.99 -13.66
C ASN A 116 -10.08 6.90 -13.56
N ARG A 117 -10.53 6.29 -14.67
CA ARG A 117 -11.50 5.19 -14.64
C ARG A 117 -11.01 3.98 -13.81
N ARG A 118 -9.72 3.62 -13.91
CA ARG A 118 -9.16 2.49 -13.14
C ARG A 118 -9.07 2.82 -11.66
N LEU A 119 -8.60 4.02 -11.33
CA LEU A 119 -8.53 4.48 -9.95
C LEU A 119 -9.93 4.64 -9.32
N ASP A 120 -10.90 5.19 -10.04
CA ASP A 120 -12.28 5.34 -9.58
C ASP A 120 -12.96 3.98 -9.36
N LYS A 121 -12.73 3.01 -10.27
CA LYS A 121 -13.24 1.65 -10.10
C LYS A 121 -12.70 1.01 -8.82
N LEU A 122 -11.41 1.16 -8.54
CA LEU A 122 -10.82 0.67 -7.30
C LEU A 122 -11.39 1.38 -6.05
N ASN A 123 -11.59 2.69 -6.12
CA ASN A 123 -12.17 3.43 -5.01
C ASN A 123 -13.62 3.02 -4.75
N LYS A 124 -14.45 2.90 -5.80
CA LYS A 124 -15.83 2.41 -5.68
C LYS A 124 -15.91 1.00 -5.12
N LEU A 125 -14.98 0.11 -5.52
CA LEU A 125 -14.91 -1.25 -4.96
C LEU A 125 -14.59 -1.19 -3.45
N ARG A 126 -13.69 -0.30 -3.04
CA ARG A 126 -13.36 -0.08 -1.62
C ARG A 126 -14.56 0.47 -0.84
N GLU A 127 -15.26 1.44 -1.41
CA GLU A 127 -16.45 2.05 -0.81
C GLU A 127 -17.60 1.03 -0.69
N SER A 128 -17.86 0.22 -1.73
CA SER A 128 -18.93 -0.79 -1.68
C SER A 128 -18.66 -1.85 -0.62
N ILE A 129 -17.42 -2.33 -0.50
CA ILE A 129 -17.04 -3.29 0.53
C ILE A 129 -17.15 -2.66 1.93
N THR A 130 -16.77 -1.40 2.07
CA THR A 130 -16.91 -0.67 3.34
C THR A 130 -18.39 -0.50 3.70
N ASN A 131 -19.24 -0.21 2.72
CA ASN A 131 -20.68 -0.06 2.90
C ASN A 131 -21.37 -1.41 3.21
N GLU A 132 -20.96 -2.49 2.54
CA GLU A 132 -21.45 -3.85 2.85
C GLU A 132 -21.08 -4.26 4.27
N ILE A 133 -19.86 -4.00 4.70
CA ILE A 133 -19.44 -4.27 6.09
C ILE A 133 -20.27 -3.45 7.07
N ASN A 134 -20.53 -2.18 6.78
CA ASN A 134 -21.36 -1.32 7.61
C ASN A 134 -22.83 -1.78 7.66
N SER A 135 -23.39 -2.32 6.56
CA SER A 135 -24.76 -2.84 6.51
C SER A 135 -24.94 -4.17 7.26
N PHE A 136 -23.92 -5.03 7.30
CA PHE A 136 -23.93 -6.24 8.13
C PHE A 136 -23.88 -5.92 9.64
N GLU A 137 -23.40 -4.74 10.02
CA GLU A 137 -23.36 -4.27 11.42
C GLU A 137 -24.69 -3.65 11.88
N GLU A 138 -25.53 -3.16 10.98
CA GLU A 138 -26.83 -2.58 11.32
C GLU A 138 -27.93 -3.61 11.63
N ASP A 139 -27.85 -4.84 11.08
CA ASP A 139 -28.82 -5.91 11.32
C ASP A 139 -28.57 -6.75 12.58
N SER A 140 -27.42 -6.61 13.22
CA SER A 140 -27.15 -7.21 14.51
C SER A 140 -27.35 -6.19 15.64
N SER A 141 -28.57 -6.09 16.12
CA SER A 141 -28.98 -5.27 17.28
C SER A 141 -28.16 -5.61 18.52
N GLY A 142 -27.12 -4.86 18.76
CA GLY A 142 -26.29 -4.92 19.95
C GLY A 142 -24.97 -4.24 19.75
N LYS A 143 -24.92 -2.90 19.96
CA LYS A 143 -23.74 -2.07 20.24
C LYS A 143 -22.35 -2.72 19.99
N ALA A 144 -22.06 -3.18 18.79
CA ALA A 144 -20.69 -3.44 18.36
C ALA A 144 -20.09 -2.10 17.96
N LYS A 145 -19.08 -1.68 18.68
CA LYS A 145 -18.37 -0.41 18.45
C LYS A 145 -17.76 -0.43 17.06
N ARG A 146 -18.07 0.56 16.23
CA ARG A 146 -17.48 0.86 14.91
C ARG A 146 -15.94 1.00 14.91
N ASP A 147 -15.29 0.79 16.05
CA ASP A 147 -13.90 1.14 16.31
C ASP A 147 -12.93 -0.07 16.38
N ASP A 148 -13.40 -1.31 16.16
CA ASP A 148 -12.57 -2.48 16.49
C ASP A 148 -11.87 -3.13 15.30
N HIS A 149 -12.08 -2.66 14.08
CA HIS A 149 -11.51 -3.26 12.87
C HIS A 149 -10.94 -2.23 11.90
N ILE A 150 -9.98 -2.65 11.10
CA ILE A 150 -9.50 -1.89 9.95
C ILE A 150 -9.47 -2.77 8.71
N LEU A 151 -9.94 -2.21 7.59
CA LEU A 151 -9.83 -2.82 6.29
C LEU A 151 -8.45 -2.54 5.70
N VAL A 152 -7.69 -3.59 5.42
CA VAL A 152 -6.37 -3.50 4.80
C VAL A 152 -6.34 -4.29 3.51
N LYS A 153 -5.64 -3.74 2.51
CA LYS A 153 -5.43 -4.41 1.23
C LYS A 153 -4.16 -5.24 1.29
N ILE A 154 -4.24 -6.53 0.99
CA ILE A 154 -3.12 -7.46 0.87
C ILE A 154 -3.18 -8.05 -0.54
N GLY A 155 -2.32 -7.56 -1.43
CA GLY A 155 -2.42 -7.92 -2.85
C GLY A 155 -3.79 -7.51 -3.43
N ASN A 156 -4.49 -8.43 -4.09
CA ASN A 156 -5.85 -8.23 -4.62
C ASN A 156 -6.97 -8.49 -3.60
N LYS A 157 -6.63 -8.92 -2.39
CA LYS A 157 -7.63 -9.25 -1.36
C LYS A 157 -7.73 -8.11 -0.36
N LEU A 158 -8.96 -7.80 0.01
CA LEU A 158 -9.24 -6.96 1.17
C LEU A 158 -9.37 -7.87 2.38
N LYS A 159 -8.66 -7.53 3.45
CA LYS A 159 -8.73 -8.25 4.73
C LYS A 159 -9.17 -7.28 5.81
N LEU A 160 -10.22 -7.67 6.51
CA LEU A 160 -10.59 -7.01 7.74
C LEU A 160 -9.67 -7.50 8.86
N VAL A 161 -8.95 -6.60 9.50
CA VAL A 161 -8.04 -6.91 10.61
C VAL A 161 -8.60 -6.27 11.87
N LYS A 162 -8.84 -7.07 12.88
CA LYS A 162 -9.26 -6.57 14.18
C LYS A 162 -8.13 -5.82 14.86
N PHE A 163 -8.45 -4.75 15.58
CA PHE A 163 -7.42 -4.03 16.33
C PHE A 163 -6.76 -4.89 17.40
N ASP A 164 -7.51 -5.82 18.00
CA ASP A 164 -6.99 -6.76 18.96
C ASP A 164 -6.02 -7.80 18.36
N GLU A 165 -6.02 -7.98 17.04
CA GLU A 165 -5.05 -8.83 16.33
C GLU A 165 -3.75 -8.10 16.00
N ILE A 166 -3.73 -6.77 16.03
CA ILE A 166 -2.54 -5.98 15.72
C ILE A 166 -1.62 -5.93 16.92
N VAL A 167 -0.40 -6.40 16.75
CA VAL A 167 0.65 -6.43 17.78
C VAL A 167 1.45 -5.14 17.79
N CYS A 168 1.90 -4.69 16.62
CA CYS A 168 2.60 -3.42 16.49
C CYS A 168 2.49 -2.85 15.07
N ILE A 169 2.78 -1.57 14.95
CA ILE A 169 2.83 -0.83 13.68
C ILE A 169 4.13 -0.05 13.63
N THR A 170 4.91 -0.24 12.58
CA THR A 170 6.18 0.47 12.36
C THR A 170 6.13 1.33 11.11
N ALA A 171 6.75 2.50 11.16
CA ALA A 171 6.88 3.38 10.01
C ALA A 171 7.80 2.78 8.95
N LEU A 172 7.42 2.90 7.70
CA LEU A 172 8.20 2.51 6.54
C LEU A 172 8.07 3.60 5.46
N LYS A 173 8.81 4.71 5.65
CA LYS A 173 8.68 5.94 4.83
C LYS A 173 7.22 6.43 4.83
N GLU A 174 6.55 6.44 3.68
CA GLU A 174 5.14 6.85 3.53
C GLU A 174 4.15 5.73 3.89
N TYR A 175 4.65 4.54 4.13
CA TYR A 175 3.88 3.37 4.52
C TYR A 175 4.06 3.05 5.98
N SER A 176 3.24 2.17 6.48
CA SER A 176 3.41 1.52 7.78
C SER A 176 3.32 0.01 7.61
N LYS A 177 4.11 -0.71 8.38
CA LYS A 177 4.08 -2.16 8.48
C LYS A 177 3.33 -2.53 9.75
N LEU A 178 2.18 -3.20 9.59
CA LEU A 178 1.45 -3.83 10.68
C LEU A 178 1.98 -5.24 10.88
N MET A 179 2.06 -5.66 12.13
CA MET A 179 2.34 -7.03 12.51
C MET A 179 1.19 -7.55 13.35
N THR A 180 0.63 -8.69 12.94
CA THR A 180 -0.48 -9.33 13.66
C THR A 180 0.00 -10.44 14.58
N LYS A 181 -0.88 -10.90 15.49
CA LYS A 181 -0.60 -12.01 16.41
C LYS A 181 -0.17 -13.29 15.70
N ASP A 182 -0.64 -13.52 14.47
CA ASP A 182 -0.29 -14.66 13.63
C ASP A 182 1.01 -14.41 12.82
N ASN A 183 1.79 -13.40 13.22
CA ASN A 183 3.04 -12.98 12.55
C ASN A 183 2.88 -12.54 11.08
N LEU A 184 1.65 -12.21 10.68
CA LEU A 184 1.39 -11.66 9.35
C LEU A 184 1.90 -10.21 9.29
N LYS A 185 2.71 -9.91 8.26
CA LYS A 185 3.26 -8.58 8.01
C LYS A 185 2.47 -7.93 6.88
N ILE A 186 1.76 -6.86 7.19
CA ILE A 186 0.90 -6.13 6.25
C ILE A 186 1.46 -4.73 6.07
N VAL A 187 1.71 -4.34 4.83
CA VAL A 187 2.16 -2.98 4.50
C VAL A 187 0.98 -2.17 4.02
N VAL A 188 0.74 -1.02 4.65
CA VAL A 188 -0.38 -0.12 4.36
C VAL A 188 0.14 1.29 4.12
N ARG A 189 -0.38 1.96 3.08
CA ARG A 189 -0.09 3.38 2.83
C ARG A 189 -0.88 4.26 3.79
N LYS A 190 -0.37 4.36 5.02
CA LYS A 190 -0.96 5.17 6.09
C LYS A 190 0.13 5.61 7.04
N SER A 191 0.20 6.90 7.35
CA SER A 191 1.21 7.43 8.28
C SER A 191 0.91 7.01 9.73
N LEU A 192 1.95 6.97 10.59
CA LEU A 192 1.73 6.69 12.01
C LEU A 192 0.81 7.72 12.68
N LYS A 193 0.86 8.98 12.26
CA LYS A 193 -0.06 10.02 12.74
C LYS A 193 -1.53 9.66 12.48
N ASN A 194 -1.81 9.14 11.28
CA ASN A 194 -3.16 8.70 10.92
C ASN A 194 -3.57 7.42 11.64
N TRP A 195 -2.61 6.58 12.05
CA TRP A 195 -2.87 5.42 12.90
C TRP A 195 -3.24 5.83 14.32
N VAL A 196 -2.49 6.74 14.93
CA VAL A 196 -2.79 7.24 16.27
C VAL A 196 -4.19 7.84 16.36
N ALA A 197 -4.69 8.46 15.28
CA ALA A 197 -6.03 9.06 15.25
C ALA A 197 -7.18 8.03 15.22
N VAL A 198 -6.94 6.79 14.79
CA VAL A 198 -7.99 5.77 14.62
C VAL A 198 -7.85 4.59 15.59
N LEU A 199 -6.65 4.35 16.12
CA LEU A 199 -6.43 3.25 17.06
C LEU A 199 -6.98 3.58 18.45
N PRO A 200 -7.56 2.59 19.16
CA PRO A 200 -8.03 2.78 20.51
C PRO A 200 -6.87 3.15 21.46
N ALA A 201 -6.89 4.36 21.99
CA ALA A 201 -5.83 4.86 22.89
C ALA A 201 -5.64 4.01 24.15
N ARG A 202 -6.68 3.24 24.58
CA ARG A 202 -6.62 2.29 25.70
C ARG A 202 -5.76 1.05 25.43
N SER A 203 -5.51 0.73 24.15
CA SER A 203 -4.79 -0.51 23.75
C SER A 203 -3.52 -0.22 22.98
N PHE A 204 -3.38 0.96 22.40
CA PHE A 204 -2.23 1.30 21.56
C PHE A 204 -1.47 2.49 22.11
N LEU A 205 -0.16 2.36 22.11
CA LEU A 205 0.75 3.40 22.55
C LEU A 205 1.87 3.62 21.52
N GLN A 206 2.07 4.88 21.13
CA GLN A 206 3.25 5.24 20.36
C GLN A 206 4.46 5.34 21.29
N ILE A 207 5.44 4.45 21.13
CA ILE A 207 6.66 4.36 21.96
C ILE A 207 7.88 5.00 21.29
N HIS A 208 7.79 5.27 19.99
CA HIS A 208 8.83 5.92 19.21
C HIS A 208 8.18 6.68 18.04
N ARG A 209 8.88 7.69 17.49
CA ARG A 209 8.38 8.40 16.30
C ARG A 209 8.02 7.48 15.12
N ALA A 210 8.59 6.27 15.10
CA ALA A 210 8.42 5.28 14.07
C ALA A 210 7.71 4.00 14.55
N THR A 211 7.16 3.94 15.79
CA THR A 211 6.63 2.68 16.34
C THR A 211 5.44 2.91 17.26
N ILE A 212 4.35 2.21 16.97
CA ILE A 212 3.17 2.04 17.83
C ILE A 212 3.11 0.58 18.25
N ILE A 213 2.83 0.30 19.51
CA ILE A 213 2.64 -1.07 20.04
C ILE A 213 1.24 -1.20 20.63
N ASN A 214 0.72 -2.41 20.60
CA ASN A 214 -0.45 -2.79 21.37
C ASN A 214 0.01 -3.30 22.74
N ILE A 215 -0.41 -2.62 23.78
CA ILE A 215 0.03 -2.90 25.16
C ILE A 215 -0.37 -4.28 25.66
N ASN A 216 -1.48 -4.85 25.12
CA ASN A 216 -1.96 -6.18 25.49
C ASN A 216 -0.99 -7.31 25.08
N TYR A 217 -0.08 -7.00 24.13
CA TYR A 217 0.95 -7.93 23.67
C TYR A 217 2.31 -7.68 24.30
N ILE A 218 2.44 -6.78 25.26
CA ILE A 218 3.70 -6.63 26.00
C ILE A 218 3.93 -7.89 26.82
N ASP A 219 5.11 -8.50 26.64
CA ASP A 219 5.62 -9.57 27.47
C ASP A 219 6.36 -8.98 28.67
N LYS A 220 7.39 -8.18 28.37
CA LYS A 220 8.18 -7.50 29.39
C LYS A 220 8.82 -6.22 28.87
N ILE A 221 9.17 -5.35 29.79
CA ILE A 221 9.93 -4.13 29.53
C ILE A 221 11.19 -4.19 30.39
N VAL A 222 12.34 -4.07 29.74
CA VAL A 222 13.65 -4.11 30.41
C VAL A 222 14.31 -2.75 30.27
N LYS A 223 14.84 -2.22 31.36
CA LYS A 223 15.68 -1.04 31.32
C LYS A 223 17.06 -1.44 30.81
N THR A 224 17.43 -0.98 29.60
CA THR A 224 18.66 -1.37 28.93
C THR A 224 19.85 -0.50 29.39
N ASN A 225 19.58 0.80 29.62
CA ASN A 225 20.53 1.73 30.21
C ASN A 225 19.76 2.89 30.90
N GLU A 226 20.48 3.92 31.39
CA GLU A 226 19.89 4.99 32.22
C GLU A 226 18.68 5.68 31.57
N ARG A 227 18.63 5.79 30.22
CA ARG A 227 17.61 6.56 29.47
C ARG A 227 16.85 5.75 28.44
N THR A 228 17.11 4.45 28.31
CA THR A 228 16.55 3.61 27.26
C THR A 228 15.92 2.35 27.84
N TYR A 229 14.77 2.00 27.31
CA TYR A 229 14.02 0.79 27.64
C TYR A 229 13.83 -0.04 26.38
N THR A 230 13.81 -1.36 26.52
CA THR A 230 13.48 -2.31 25.47
C THR A 230 12.18 -3.01 25.84
N VAL A 231 11.20 -3.01 24.91
CA VAL A 231 9.96 -3.76 25.03
C VAL A 231 10.05 -5.06 24.22
N TYR A 232 9.62 -6.13 24.85
CA TYR A 232 9.45 -7.47 24.27
C TYR A 232 7.97 -7.73 24.10
N LEU A 233 7.58 -8.33 22.96
CA LEU A 233 6.20 -8.62 22.63
C LEU A 233 5.98 -10.15 22.58
N LYS A 234 4.82 -10.62 23.02
CA LYS A 234 4.52 -12.06 23.24
C LYS A 234 4.57 -12.92 21.97
N THR A 235 4.19 -12.36 20.84
CA THR A 235 3.92 -13.14 19.61
C THR A 235 4.93 -12.91 18.49
N ILE A 236 5.85 -11.96 18.67
CA ILE A 236 6.86 -11.62 17.68
C ILE A 236 8.24 -11.56 18.34
N SER A 237 9.27 -11.95 17.59
CA SER A 237 10.66 -11.91 18.06
C SER A 237 11.29 -10.51 17.97
N GLU A 238 10.66 -9.58 17.24
CA GLU A 238 11.17 -8.21 17.11
C GLU A 238 11.03 -7.47 18.45
N THR A 239 12.06 -6.73 18.84
CA THR A 239 12.10 -5.89 20.05
C THR A 239 12.20 -4.43 19.66
N PHE A 240 11.68 -3.54 20.50
CA PHE A 240 11.67 -2.11 20.20
C PHE A 240 12.27 -1.30 21.37
N ASN A 241 13.17 -0.38 21.03
CA ASN A 241 13.75 0.52 22.01
C ASN A 241 12.95 1.82 22.09
N PHE A 242 12.81 2.36 23.29
CA PHE A 242 12.18 3.65 23.53
C PHE A 242 12.82 4.42 24.67
N SER A 243 12.67 5.73 24.67
CA SER A 243 13.31 6.63 25.62
C SER A 243 12.51 6.76 26.92
N GLN A 244 13.19 7.28 27.98
CA GLN A 244 12.58 7.62 29.26
C GLN A 244 11.31 8.50 29.12
N ARG A 245 11.27 9.39 28.12
CA ARG A 245 10.10 10.24 27.86
C ARG A 245 8.85 9.39 27.59
N TYR A 246 8.96 8.38 26.76
CA TYR A 246 7.86 7.47 26.43
C TYR A 246 7.53 6.52 27.58
N ALA A 247 8.54 6.10 28.37
CA ALA A 247 8.30 5.33 29.59
C ALA A 247 7.44 6.11 30.59
N ASN A 248 7.66 7.40 30.73
CA ASN A 248 6.86 8.26 31.61
C ASN A 248 5.42 8.44 31.08
N ILE A 249 5.24 8.53 29.76
CA ILE A 249 3.89 8.56 29.15
C ILE A 249 3.17 7.24 29.44
N MET A 250 3.84 6.10 29.25
CA MET A 250 3.26 4.78 29.50
C MET A 250 2.78 4.65 30.95
N ARG A 251 3.58 5.05 31.94
CA ARG A 251 3.22 5.01 33.37
C ARG A 251 2.02 5.90 33.70
N LYS A 252 1.87 7.05 33.02
CA LYS A 252 0.74 7.95 33.21
C LYS A 252 -0.55 7.41 32.59
N THR A 253 -0.41 6.73 31.45
CA THR A 253 -1.55 6.20 30.69
C THR A 253 -2.06 4.88 31.29
N PHE A 254 -1.15 4.09 31.85
CA PHE A 254 -1.45 2.79 32.48
C PHE A 254 -0.84 2.75 33.88
N PRO A 255 -1.50 3.36 34.89
CA PRO A 255 -1.07 3.26 36.27
C PRO A 255 -1.15 1.80 36.72
N SER A 256 -0.14 1.34 37.44
CA SER A 256 -0.06 0.00 38.06
C SER A 256 -1.09 -0.15 39.17
#